data_2e31465c78d3fdafe027fd2b32a3f8e6
#
_entry.id   2e31465c78d3fdafe027fd2b32a3f8e6
#
_cell.length_a   1.000
_cell.length_b   1.000
_cell.length_c   1.000
_cell.angle_alpha   90.00
_cell.angle_beta   90.00
_cell.angle_gamma   90.00
#
_symmetry.space_group_name_H-M   'P 1'
#
loop_
_entity.id
_entity.type
_entity.pdbx_description
1 polymer ?
#
loop_
_entity_poly.entity_id
_entity_poly.type
_entity_poly.pdbx_seq_one_letter_code
_entity_poly.pdbx_strand_id
1 'polypeptide(L)'
;NLYPPTLITNIDSSHPLAQEEIFGPVLVSMTFRTQSEAVELANNSRYGLAASIWSENINRTMDVAPKIKAGVVWINCHNQFDASCGFGGVKESGFGREGGKEGLYEYLKPNGLKSSKKTTSSLITKNPKNNAIDRTLKFYIGGKQVRPDGGHSIATFNADGSHAAFVGAGNRKDVRNAISAASKASSWSSQSGHGRAQIIY
;
A
#
# COMPACT_ATOMS: atom_id res chain seq x y z
N ASN A 1 8.85 -36.69 -9.43
CA ASN A 1 8.30 -36.81 -8.07
C ASN A 1 6.91 -36.21 -8.06
N LEU A 2 5.90 -37.02 -7.74
CA LEU A 2 4.51 -36.58 -7.58
C LEU A 2 4.21 -36.49 -6.08
N TYR A 3 3.69 -35.35 -5.64
CA TYR A 3 3.17 -35.18 -4.29
C TYR A 3 1.63 -35.24 -4.34
N PRO A 4 0.96 -36.06 -3.53
CA PRO A 4 -0.48 -36.19 -3.56
C PRO A 4 -1.18 -34.92 -3.05
N PRO A 5 -2.37 -34.56 -3.56
CA PRO A 5 -3.21 -33.52 -2.98
C PRO A 5 -3.44 -33.78 -1.48
N THR A 6 -3.13 -32.81 -0.66
CA THR A 6 -3.12 -32.96 0.81
C THR A 6 -3.96 -31.88 1.48
N LEU A 7 -4.91 -32.29 2.32
CA LEU A 7 -5.69 -31.40 3.19
C LEU A 7 -5.20 -31.53 4.63
N ILE A 8 -4.81 -30.40 5.21
CA ILE A 8 -4.37 -30.30 6.60
C ILE A 8 -5.47 -29.64 7.43
N THR A 9 -5.89 -30.25 8.50
CA THR A 9 -6.92 -29.76 9.43
C THR A 9 -6.43 -29.80 10.86
N ASN A 10 -7.16 -29.17 11.77
CA ASN A 10 -6.89 -29.19 13.23
C ASN A 10 -5.51 -28.64 13.60
N ILE A 11 -5.07 -27.58 12.93
CA ILE A 11 -3.88 -26.83 13.32
C ILE A 11 -4.25 -25.40 13.69
N ASP A 12 -3.46 -24.82 14.57
CA ASP A 12 -3.63 -23.40 14.93
C ASP A 12 -3.17 -22.47 13.80
N SER A 13 -3.77 -21.28 13.76
CA SER A 13 -3.39 -20.25 12.78
C SER A 13 -1.93 -19.77 12.91
N SER A 14 -1.28 -20.02 14.05
CA SER A 14 0.15 -19.73 14.29
C SER A 14 1.10 -20.85 13.81
N HIS A 15 0.55 -22.00 13.41
CA HIS A 15 1.37 -23.12 12.94
C HIS A 15 2.14 -22.75 11.67
N PRO A 16 3.41 -23.14 11.51
CA PRO A 16 4.20 -22.83 10.32
C PRO A 16 3.52 -23.21 9.00
N LEU A 17 2.84 -24.36 8.94
CA LEU A 17 2.09 -24.79 7.74
C LEU A 17 0.90 -23.89 7.40
N ALA A 18 0.41 -23.07 8.34
CA ALA A 18 -0.64 -22.07 8.10
C ALA A 18 -0.06 -20.69 7.76
N GLN A 19 1.23 -20.45 8.04
CA GLN A 19 1.87 -19.14 7.90
C GLN A 19 2.84 -19.07 6.72
N GLU A 20 3.38 -20.21 6.28
CA GLU A 20 4.35 -20.26 5.19
C GLU A 20 3.69 -20.76 3.90
N GLU A 21 4.13 -20.20 2.78
CA GLU A 21 3.68 -20.65 1.47
C GLU A 21 4.28 -22.03 1.17
N ILE A 22 3.41 -23.04 1.03
CA ILE A 22 3.80 -24.37 0.57
C ILE A 22 3.56 -24.42 -0.94
N PHE A 23 4.59 -24.27 -1.72
CA PHE A 23 4.47 -24.21 -3.18
C PHE A 23 4.16 -25.61 -3.78
N GLY A 24 2.96 -26.13 -3.49
CA GLY A 24 2.52 -27.48 -3.86
C GLY A 24 1.02 -27.71 -3.60
N PRO A 25 0.48 -28.91 -3.88
CA PRO A 25 -0.93 -29.25 -3.77
C PRO A 25 -1.34 -29.48 -2.29
N VAL A 26 -1.13 -28.51 -1.44
CA VAL A 26 -1.43 -28.57 0.00
C VAL A 26 -2.40 -27.46 0.36
N LEU A 27 -3.49 -27.82 1.03
CA LEU A 27 -4.51 -26.89 1.54
C LEU A 27 -4.60 -27.01 3.05
N VAL A 28 -4.56 -25.89 3.75
CA VAL A 28 -4.85 -25.80 5.18
C VAL A 28 -6.29 -25.36 5.37
N SER A 29 -7.04 -26.06 6.21
CA SER A 29 -8.43 -25.72 6.54
C SER A 29 -8.57 -25.43 8.02
N MET A 30 -9.21 -24.30 8.33
CA MET A 30 -9.55 -23.87 9.68
C MET A 30 -11.03 -23.52 9.75
N THR A 31 -11.66 -23.74 10.91
CA THR A 31 -13.06 -23.37 11.15
C THR A 31 -13.11 -22.03 11.88
N PHE A 32 -14.21 -21.34 11.69
CA PHE A 32 -14.51 -20.08 12.40
C PHE A 32 -15.98 -20.09 12.88
N ARG A 33 -16.29 -19.30 13.90
CA ARG A 33 -17.62 -19.20 14.49
C ARG A 33 -18.34 -17.91 14.09
N THR A 34 -17.58 -16.84 13.89
CA THR A 34 -18.11 -15.52 13.57
C THR A 34 -17.47 -14.94 12.33
N GLN A 35 -18.17 -14.01 11.68
CA GLN A 35 -17.65 -13.29 10.52
C GLN A 35 -16.37 -12.50 10.85
N SER A 36 -16.28 -11.93 12.05
CA SER A 36 -15.07 -11.21 12.49
C SER A 36 -13.88 -12.15 12.62
N GLU A 37 -14.09 -13.32 13.22
CA GLU A 37 -13.05 -14.36 13.32
C GLU A 37 -12.58 -14.83 11.96
N ALA A 38 -13.50 -15.02 10.99
CA ALA A 38 -13.12 -15.36 9.62
C ALA A 38 -12.19 -14.31 8.99
N VAL A 39 -12.51 -13.03 9.18
CA VAL A 39 -11.68 -11.92 8.69
C VAL A 39 -10.32 -11.89 9.39
N GLU A 40 -10.29 -12.11 10.69
CA GLU A 40 -9.04 -12.16 11.47
C GLU A 40 -8.15 -13.31 11.00
N LEU A 41 -8.70 -14.51 10.87
CA LEU A 41 -7.97 -15.69 10.37
C LEU A 41 -7.44 -15.49 8.95
N ALA A 42 -8.28 -14.98 8.05
CA ALA A 42 -7.88 -14.72 6.66
C ALA A 42 -6.78 -13.64 6.57
N ASN A 43 -6.77 -12.69 7.47
CA ASN A 43 -5.76 -11.63 7.52
C ASN A 43 -4.51 -11.99 8.32
N ASN A 44 -4.54 -13.08 9.12
CA ASN A 44 -3.43 -13.55 9.93
C ASN A 44 -2.39 -14.31 9.09
N SER A 45 -1.85 -13.61 8.10
CA SER A 45 -0.80 -14.11 7.20
C SER A 45 0.07 -12.94 6.78
N ARG A 46 1.34 -13.22 6.52
CA ARG A 46 2.29 -12.27 5.93
C ARG A 46 2.01 -12.01 4.45
N TYR A 47 1.21 -12.86 3.80
CA TYR A 47 0.83 -12.77 2.40
C TYR A 47 -0.54 -12.12 2.20
N GLY A 48 -0.83 -11.72 0.98
CA GLY A 48 -2.10 -11.13 0.59
C GLY A 48 -2.23 -11.01 -0.93
N LEU A 49 -2.10 -12.13 -1.65
CA LEU A 49 -2.26 -12.13 -3.11
C LEU A 49 -3.72 -11.99 -3.48
N ALA A 50 -4.52 -12.98 -3.12
CA ALA A 50 -5.93 -13.03 -3.48
C ALA A 50 -6.75 -13.79 -2.42
N ALA A 51 -8.06 -13.56 -2.43
CA ALA A 51 -9.03 -14.27 -1.60
C ALA A 51 -10.32 -14.53 -2.37
N SER A 52 -11.07 -15.55 -1.95
CA SER A 52 -12.41 -15.83 -2.43
C SER A 52 -13.38 -15.92 -1.25
N ILE A 53 -14.54 -15.33 -1.38
CA ILE A 53 -15.61 -15.36 -0.38
C ILE A 53 -16.82 -16.02 -1.00
N TRP A 54 -17.33 -17.07 -0.36
CA TRP A 54 -18.50 -17.80 -0.81
C TRP A 54 -19.63 -17.65 0.20
N SER A 55 -20.76 -17.11 -0.22
CA SER A 55 -21.98 -17.00 0.60
C SER A 55 -23.18 -16.67 -0.26
N GLU A 56 -24.34 -17.25 0.09
CA GLU A 56 -25.61 -16.86 -0.50
C GLU A 56 -26.08 -15.47 -0.05
N ASN A 57 -25.58 -14.98 1.08
CA ASN A 57 -25.92 -13.65 1.61
C ASN A 57 -24.98 -12.59 1.04
N ILE A 58 -25.46 -11.86 0.01
CA ILE A 58 -24.69 -10.82 -0.65
C ILE A 58 -24.26 -9.68 0.30
N ASN A 59 -25.08 -9.30 1.24
CA ASN A 59 -24.74 -8.24 2.20
C ASN A 59 -23.53 -8.65 3.06
N ARG A 60 -23.46 -9.93 3.44
CA ARG A 60 -22.33 -10.49 4.17
C ARG A 60 -21.05 -10.45 3.35
N THR A 61 -21.12 -10.84 2.09
CA THR A 61 -19.94 -10.83 1.21
C THR A 61 -19.43 -9.41 0.97
N MET A 62 -20.35 -8.45 0.78
CA MET A 62 -20.02 -7.04 0.58
C MET A 62 -19.46 -6.38 1.85
N ASP A 63 -19.87 -6.85 3.05
CA ASP A 63 -19.31 -6.38 4.31
C ASP A 63 -17.91 -6.98 4.59
N VAL A 64 -17.67 -8.22 4.21
CA VAL A 64 -16.40 -8.92 4.46
C VAL A 64 -15.32 -8.53 3.45
N ALA A 65 -15.65 -8.43 2.17
CA ALA A 65 -14.68 -8.24 1.11
C ALA A 65 -13.72 -7.04 1.34
N PRO A 66 -14.17 -5.84 1.73
CA PRO A 66 -13.27 -4.71 1.97
C PRO A 66 -12.42 -4.87 3.25
N LYS A 67 -12.72 -5.84 4.11
CA LYS A 67 -11.97 -6.12 5.33
C LYS A 67 -10.84 -7.13 5.11
N ILE A 68 -10.87 -7.88 4.02
CA ILE A 68 -9.81 -8.82 3.65
C ILE A 68 -8.61 -8.06 3.08
N LYS A 69 -7.44 -8.32 3.65
CA LYS A 69 -6.17 -7.70 3.23
C LYS A 69 -5.50 -8.53 2.12
N ALA A 70 -6.14 -8.58 0.97
CA ALA A 70 -5.63 -9.19 -0.25
C ALA A 70 -5.72 -8.21 -1.42
N GLY A 71 -4.89 -8.40 -2.42
CA GLY A 71 -4.87 -7.52 -3.59
C GLY A 71 -6.11 -7.69 -4.46
N VAL A 72 -6.68 -8.89 -4.51
CA VAL A 72 -7.92 -9.21 -5.20
C VAL A 72 -8.82 -10.04 -4.28
N VAL A 73 -10.11 -9.71 -4.27
CA VAL A 73 -11.13 -10.49 -3.55
C VAL A 73 -12.27 -10.85 -4.50
N TRP A 74 -12.45 -12.14 -4.75
CA TRP A 74 -13.55 -12.66 -5.54
C TRP A 74 -14.76 -12.99 -4.66
N ILE A 75 -15.95 -12.77 -5.17
CA ILE A 75 -17.21 -13.10 -4.49
C ILE A 75 -17.94 -14.17 -5.31
N ASN A 76 -18.20 -15.30 -4.68
CA ASN A 76 -18.86 -16.48 -5.27
C ASN A 76 -18.22 -16.96 -6.59
N CYS A 77 -16.93 -16.69 -6.74
CA CYS A 77 -16.10 -17.18 -7.84
C CYS A 77 -14.66 -17.33 -7.38
N HIS A 78 -13.83 -17.91 -8.21
CA HIS A 78 -12.40 -18.04 -7.97
C HIS A 78 -11.64 -17.98 -9.29
N ASN A 79 -10.50 -17.33 -9.27
CA ASN A 79 -9.57 -17.26 -10.41
C ASN A 79 -10.21 -16.72 -11.70
N GLN A 80 -11.15 -15.79 -11.57
CA GLN A 80 -11.77 -15.09 -12.70
C GLN A 80 -11.00 -13.79 -12.95
N PHE A 81 -10.35 -13.73 -14.10
CA PHE A 81 -9.56 -12.57 -14.50
C PHE A 81 -10.30 -11.73 -15.54
N ASP A 82 -10.20 -10.41 -15.39
CA ASP A 82 -10.65 -9.45 -16.38
C ASP A 82 -9.43 -8.61 -16.80
N ALA A 83 -9.17 -8.53 -18.09
CA ALA A 83 -8.02 -7.81 -18.63
C ALA A 83 -8.04 -6.30 -18.30
N SER A 84 -9.20 -5.73 -18.00
CA SER A 84 -9.37 -4.34 -17.60
C SER A 84 -9.08 -4.08 -16.13
N CYS A 85 -9.01 -5.13 -15.31
CA CYS A 85 -8.75 -5.05 -13.88
C CYS A 85 -7.30 -5.43 -13.55
N GLY A 86 -6.65 -4.64 -12.70
CA GLY A 86 -5.33 -4.97 -12.20
C GLY A 86 -5.38 -6.16 -11.22
N PHE A 87 -4.53 -7.16 -11.46
CA PHE A 87 -4.29 -8.30 -10.57
C PHE A 87 -2.93 -8.16 -9.90
N GLY A 88 -2.86 -8.40 -8.61
CA GLY A 88 -1.61 -8.38 -7.86
C GLY A 88 -1.83 -8.39 -6.36
N GLY A 89 -0.76 -8.60 -5.62
CA GLY A 89 -0.78 -8.77 -4.18
C GLY A 89 -0.64 -7.48 -3.37
N VAL A 90 -0.69 -7.67 -2.07
CA VAL A 90 -0.27 -6.73 -1.03
C VAL A 90 0.60 -7.47 -0.02
N LYS A 91 1.15 -6.79 0.96
CA LYS A 91 2.06 -7.36 1.96
C LYS A 91 3.28 -8.04 1.27
N GLU A 92 3.72 -9.21 1.74
CA GLU A 92 4.85 -9.93 1.18
C GLU A 92 4.55 -10.65 -0.15
N SER A 93 3.28 -10.70 -0.58
CA SER A 93 2.94 -11.15 -1.93
C SER A 93 3.34 -10.15 -3.02
N GLY A 94 3.84 -8.98 -2.66
CA GLY A 94 4.33 -7.96 -3.59
C GLY A 94 3.31 -6.87 -3.91
N PHE A 95 3.73 -5.87 -4.68
CA PHE A 95 2.94 -4.66 -4.95
C PHE A 95 2.70 -4.42 -6.44
N GLY A 96 3.37 -5.15 -7.33
CA GLY A 96 3.17 -5.06 -8.77
C GLY A 96 1.74 -5.42 -9.17
N ARG A 97 1.33 -4.98 -10.36
CA ARG A 97 0.04 -5.33 -10.94
C ARG A 97 0.24 -5.87 -12.35
N GLU A 98 -0.55 -6.88 -12.68
CA GLU A 98 -0.73 -7.40 -14.03
C GLU A 98 -2.14 -7.03 -14.50
N GLY A 99 -2.31 -6.83 -15.80
CA GLY A 99 -3.58 -6.39 -16.36
C GLY A 99 -3.97 -4.96 -15.94
N GLY A 100 -5.11 -4.49 -16.42
CA GLY A 100 -5.60 -3.14 -16.17
C GLY A 100 -4.65 -2.04 -16.62
N LYS A 101 -4.98 -0.83 -16.27
CA LYS A 101 -4.18 0.37 -16.56
C LYS A 101 -2.85 0.37 -15.79
N GLU A 102 -2.88 -0.11 -14.56
CA GLU A 102 -1.71 -0.18 -13.68
C GLU A 102 -0.65 -1.13 -14.25
N GLY A 103 -1.07 -2.32 -14.70
CA GLY A 103 -0.16 -3.30 -15.31
C GLY A 103 0.46 -2.79 -16.61
N LEU A 104 -0.29 -2.01 -17.40
CA LEU A 104 0.24 -1.42 -18.62
C LEU A 104 1.36 -0.40 -18.33
N TYR A 105 1.23 0.38 -17.27
CA TYR A 105 2.24 1.39 -16.93
C TYR A 105 3.61 0.83 -16.59
N GLU A 106 3.70 -0.40 -16.10
CA GLU A 106 4.98 -1.07 -15.82
C GLU A 106 5.84 -1.26 -17.09
N TYR A 107 5.20 -1.31 -18.26
CA TYR A 107 5.86 -1.48 -19.56
C TYR A 107 6.03 -0.18 -20.34
N LEU A 108 5.52 0.94 -19.83
CA LEU A 108 5.54 2.22 -20.52
C LEU A 108 6.52 3.20 -19.87
N LYS A 109 7.19 3.96 -20.69
CA LYS A 109 7.91 5.15 -20.23
C LYS A 109 6.99 6.36 -20.40
N PRO A 110 6.67 7.12 -19.33
CA PRO A 110 5.89 8.36 -19.47
C PRO A 110 6.57 9.30 -20.47
N ASN A 111 5.81 9.75 -21.49
CA ASN A 111 6.30 10.75 -22.39
C ASN A 111 6.55 12.06 -21.62
N GLY A 112 7.76 12.60 -21.72
CA GLY A 112 8.13 13.87 -21.09
C GLY A 112 8.99 13.76 -19.84
N LEU A 113 9.21 12.58 -19.28
CA LEU A 113 10.35 12.37 -18.39
C LEU A 113 11.62 12.32 -19.25
N LYS A 114 12.10 13.49 -19.71
CA LYS A 114 13.51 13.60 -20.04
C LYS A 114 14.23 13.09 -18.81
N SER A 115 15.02 12.01 -18.98
CA SER A 115 15.96 11.56 -17.97
C SER A 115 16.63 12.84 -17.44
N SER A 116 16.26 13.25 -16.23
CA SER A 116 16.99 14.30 -15.57
C SER A 116 18.39 13.75 -15.49
N LYS A 117 19.31 14.32 -16.27
CA LYS A 117 20.74 14.10 -16.05
C LYS A 117 20.87 14.16 -14.54
N LYS A 118 21.42 13.12 -13.92
CA LYS A 118 21.72 13.09 -12.49
C LYS A 118 22.35 14.43 -12.16
N THR A 119 21.53 15.35 -11.65
CA THR A 119 22.04 16.64 -11.20
C THR A 119 22.83 16.28 -9.97
N THR A 120 24.13 16.24 -10.16
CA THR A 120 25.14 16.07 -9.15
C THR A 120 24.73 16.90 -7.93
N SER A 121 24.58 16.20 -6.80
CA SER A 121 24.55 16.71 -5.44
C SER A 121 23.90 18.09 -5.28
N SER A 122 22.58 18.08 -5.10
CA SER A 122 21.91 19.20 -4.44
C SER A 122 22.60 19.40 -3.09
N LEU A 123 23.28 20.50 -2.93
CA LEU A 123 23.94 20.86 -1.69
C LEU A 123 22.88 20.87 -0.58
N ILE A 124 22.95 19.92 0.33
CA ILE A 124 22.16 19.94 1.57
C ILE A 124 22.71 21.09 2.39
N THR A 125 22.01 22.20 2.41
CA THR A 125 22.41 23.36 3.19
C THR A 125 21.61 23.38 4.50
N LYS A 126 22.30 23.66 5.62
CA LYS A 126 21.59 24.14 6.82
C LYS A 126 20.95 25.48 6.45
N ASN A 127 19.69 25.67 6.81
CA ASN A 127 19.00 26.94 6.56
C ASN A 127 19.89 28.11 6.93
N PRO A 128 20.16 29.03 6.02
CA PRO A 128 20.94 30.22 6.35
C PRO A 128 20.20 31.00 7.43
N LYS A 129 20.88 31.34 8.52
CA LYS A 129 20.37 32.20 9.57
C LYS A 129 20.36 33.66 9.08
N ASN A 130 19.64 33.93 8.01
CA ASN A 130 19.39 35.29 7.58
C ASN A 130 18.00 35.70 8.08
N ASN A 131 17.84 36.94 8.52
CA ASN A 131 16.60 37.57 8.99
C ASN A 131 15.46 37.61 7.94
N ALA A 132 15.56 36.83 6.88
CA ALA A 132 14.54 36.69 5.86
C ALA A 132 13.48 35.65 6.29
N ILE A 133 12.25 35.92 5.90
CA ILE A 133 11.13 34.98 6.13
C ILE A 133 11.48 33.61 5.53
N ASP A 134 11.44 32.58 6.37
CA ASP A 134 11.64 31.16 5.93
C ASP A 134 10.52 30.72 5.02
N ARG A 135 10.79 30.64 3.73
CA ARG A 135 9.88 30.18 2.67
C ARG A 135 10.11 28.73 2.28
N THR A 136 10.92 27.97 3.04
CA THR A 136 11.16 26.54 2.77
C THR A 136 9.86 25.76 2.82
N LEU A 137 9.57 25.02 1.78
CA LEU A 137 8.41 24.12 1.73
C LEU A 137 8.58 23.03 2.77
N LYS A 138 7.59 22.90 3.64
CA LYS A 138 7.56 21.94 4.75
C LYS A 138 6.86 20.66 4.33
N PHE A 139 7.10 19.58 5.07
CA PHE A 139 6.31 18.38 4.95
C PHE A 139 4.89 18.61 5.47
N TYR A 140 3.95 17.84 4.98
CA TYR A 140 2.60 17.78 5.51
C TYR A 140 2.38 16.39 6.13
N ILE A 141 2.46 16.30 7.46
CA ILE A 141 2.41 15.03 8.19
C ILE A 141 1.42 15.16 9.34
N GLY A 142 0.46 14.23 9.41
CA GLY A 142 -0.54 14.20 10.46
C GLY A 142 -1.46 15.43 10.47
N GLY A 143 -1.82 15.93 9.30
CA GLY A 143 -2.73 17.07 9.14
C GLY A 143 -2.09 18.44 9.39
N LYS A 144 -0.78 18.55 9.48
CA LYS A 144 -0.08 19.82 9.75
C LYS A 144 1.25 19.94 9.03
N GLN A 145 1.71 21.17 8.87
CA GLN A 145 3.04 21.43 8.34
C GLN A 145 4.12 21.11 9.38
N VAL A 146 5.13 20.34 8.96
CA VAL A 146 6.23 19.88 9.82
C VAL A 146 7.56 20.21 9.16
N ARG A 147 8.49 20.79 9.92
CA ARG A 147 9.88 20.98 9.45
C ARG A 147 10.62 19.64 9.44
N PRO A 148 11.59 19.45 8.53
CA PRO A 148 12.49 18.30 8.59
C PRO A 148 13.16 18.18 9.96
N ASP A 149 13.24 16.96 10.49
CA ASP A 149 13.87 16.70 11.80
C ASP A 149 15.33 17.18 11.87
N GLY A 150 16.07 17.01 10.78
CA GLY A 150 17.46 17.49 10.67
C GLY A 150 17.62 18.99 10.40
N GLY A 151 16.54 19.73 10.15
CA GLY A 151 16.59 21.15 9.81
C GLY A 151 17.28 21.46 8.47
N HIS A 152 17.44 20.45 7.60
CA HIS A 152 18.09 20.60 6.29
C HIS A 152 17.08 20.87 5.17
N SER A 153 17.51 21.58 4.14
CA SER A 153 16.75 21.86 2.94
C SER A 153 17.56 21.57 1.68
N ILE A 154 16.86 21.34 0.58
CA ILE A 154 17.41 21.10 -0.75
C ILE A 154 16.93 22.26 -1.64
N ALA A 155 17.83 22.88 -2.37
CA ALA A 155 17.48 23.85 -3.38
C ALA A 155 16.91 23.12 -4.62
N THR A 156 15.78 23.60 -5.13
CA THR A 156 15.19 23.14 -6.39
C THR A 156 15.32 24.23 -7.45
N PHE A 157 15.42 23.82 -8.70
CA PHE A 157 15.67 24.69 -9.82
C PHE A 157 14.63 24.47 -10.92
N ASN A 158 14.27 25.54 -11.62
CA ASN A 158 13.46 25.49 -12.83
C ASN A 158 14.23 24.84 -13.99
N ALA A 159 13.54 24.55 -15.09
CA ALA A 159 14.14 23.96 -16.28
C ALA A 159 15.20 24.86 -16.94
N ASP A 160 15.14 26.16 -16.73
CA ASP A 160 16.10 27.17 -17.19
C ASP A 160 17.33 27.33 -16.28
N GLY A 161 17.38 26.57 -15.18
CA GLY A 161 18.45 26.62 -14.18
C GLY A 161 18.30 27.72 -13.12
N SER A 162 17.25 28.54 -13.17
CA SER A 162 16.97 29.52 -12.13
C SER A 162 16.49 28.83 -10.84
N HIS A 163 16.81 29.41 -9.68
CA HIS A 163 16.38 28.90 -8.39
C HIS A 163 14.85 28.98 -8.25
N ALA A 164 14.20 27.84 -8.02
CA ALA A 164 12.74 27.76 -7.88
C ALA A 164 12.30 27.91 -6.41
N ALA A 165 12.80 27.03 -5.53
CA ALA A 165 12.40 27.00 -4.12
C ALA A 165 13.39 26.19 -3.27
N PHE A 166 13.27 26.31 -1.96
CA PHE A 166 13.83 25.34 -1.02
C PHE A 166 12.74 24.37 -0.55
N VAL A 167 13.06 23.10 -0.55
CA VAL A 167 12.20 22.03 -0.03
C VAL A 167 12.89 21.35 1.16
N GLY A 168 12.12 20.85 2.10
CA GLY A 168 12.67 20.15 3.26
C GLY A 168 13.43 18.88 2.83
N ALA A 169 14.63 18.66 3.38
CA ALA A 169 15.38 17.44 3.22
C ALA A 169 14.99 16.45 4.33
N GLY A 170 14.19 15.43 3.98
CA GLY A 170 13.73 14.41 4.93
C GLY A 170 14.82 13.43 5.30
N ASN A 171 14.75 12.94 6.51
CA ASN A 171 15.57 11.85 7.01
C ASN A 171 14.72 10.62 7.39
N ARG A 172 15.36 9.56 7.89
CA ARG A 172 14.67 8.33 8.28
C ARG A 172 13.57 8.52 9.34
N LYS A 173 13.74 9.49 10.24
CA LYS A 173 12.76 9.81 11.28
C LYS A 173 11.52 10.48 10.69
N ASP A 174 11.72 11.39 9.73
CA ASP A 174 10.62 12.04 9.01
C ASP A 174 9.78 11.02 8.26
N VAL A 175 10.41 10.09 7.54
CA VAL A 175 9.73 8.99 6.84
C VAL A 175 8.94 8.12 7.83
N ARG A 176 9.55 7.71 8.94
CA ARG A 176 8.85 6.93 9.97
C ARG A 176 7.65 7.68 10.54
N ASN A 177 7.77 8.96 10.81
CA ASN A 177 6.68 9.78 11.32
C ASN A 177 5.53 9.91 10.30
N ALA A 178 5.87 10.06 9.01
CA ALA A 178 4.89 10.12 7.93
C ALA A 178 4.12 8.78 7.80
N ILE A 179 4.82 7.66 7.81
CA ILE A 179 4.23 6.32 7.77
C ILE A 179 3.33 6.09 8.99
N SER A 180 3.80 6.45 10.19
CA SER A 180 3.00 6.31 11.41
C SER A 180 1.74 7.17 11.39
N ALA A 181 1.80 8.38 10.84
CA ALA A 181 0.65 9.25 10.69
C ALA A 181 -0.36 8.68 9.66
N ALA A 182 0.14 8.17 8.54
CA ALA A 182 -0.68 7.53 7.52
C ALA A 182 -1.38 6.27 8.06
N SER A 183 -0.68 5.42 8.82
CA SER A 183 -1.24 4.23 9.44
C SER A 183 -2.35 4.56 10.45
N LYS A 184 -2.22 5.65 11.19
CA LYS A 184 -3.25 6.12 12.13
C LYS A 184 -4.50 6.67 11.44
N ALA A 185 -4.42 7.04 10.17
CA ALA A 185 -5.54 7.53 9.37
C ALA A 185 -6.40 6.41 8.76
N SER A 186 -6.31 5.18 9.26
CA SER A 186 -7.06 4.00 8.77
C SER A 186 -8.58 4.18 8.82
N SER A 187 -9.11 5.05 9.69
CA SER A 187 -10.53 5.40 9.73
C SER A 187 -11.04 5.99 8.40
N TRP A 188 -10.17 6.60 7.60
CA TRP A 188 -10.52 7.08 6.27
C TRP A 188 -10.90 5.94 5.32
N SER A 189 -10.19 4.83 5.36
CA SER A 189 -10.46 3.66 4.51
C SER A 189 -11.76 2.94 4.88
N SER A 190 -12.21 3.04 6.14
CA SER A 190 -13.46 2.44 6.62
C SER A 190 -14.70 3.29 6.32
N GLN A 191 -14.55 4.54 5.88
CA GLN A 191 -15.67 5.37 5.48
C GLN A 191 -16.26 4.92 4.14
N SER A 192 -17.58 5.09 4.00
CA SER A 192 -18.25 4.86 2.71
C SER A 192 -17.74 5.82 1.63
N GLY A 193 -17.86 5.42 0.35
CA GLY A 193 -17.51 6.30 -0.78
C GLY A 193 -18.27 7.64 -0.73
N HIS A 194 -19.54 7.61 -0.35
CA HIS A 194 -20.34 8.81 -0.17
C HIS A 194 -19.80 9.71 0.95
N GLY A 195 -19.47 9.15 2.12
CA GLY A 195 -18.88 9.92 3.23
C GLY A 195 -17.55 10.57 2.88
N ARG A 196 -16.69 9.86 2.14
CA ARG A 196 -15.44 10.44 1.63
C ARG A 196 -15.69 11.57 0.62
N ALA A 197 -16.65 11.38 -0.28
CA ALA A 197 -16.99 12.42 -1.26
C ALA A 197 -17.46 13.71 -0.57
N GLN A 198 -18.30 13.63 0.46
CA GLN A 198 -18.77 14.80 1.21
C GLN A 198 -17.64 15.59 1.89
N ILE A 199 -16.52 14.95 2.23
CA ILE A 199 -15.37 15.64 2.83
C ILE A 199 -14.48 16.31 1.77
N ILE A 200 -14.44 15.76 0.57
CA ILE A 200 -13.58 16.26 -0.52
C ILE A 200 -14.26 17.42 -1.27
N TYR A 201 -15.59 17.44 -1.35
CA TYR A 201 -16.39 18.51 -1.95
C TYR A 201 -16.64 19.64 -0.95
#